data_d7c3b96c84163e0c93302b6aba8a2014
#
_entry.id   d7c3b96c84163e0c93302b6aba8a2014
#
_cell.length_a   1.000
_cell.length_b   1.000
_cell.length_c   1.000
_cell.angle_alpha   90.00
_cell.angle_beta   90.00
_cell.angle_gamma   90.00
#
_symmetry.space_group_name_H-M   'P 1'
#
loop_
_entity.id
_entity.type
_entity.pdbx_description
1 polymer ?
#
loop_
_entity_poly.entity_id
_entity_poly.type
_entity_poly.pdbx_seq_one_letter_code
_entity_poly.pdbx_strand_id
1 'polypeptide(L)'
;MVQSYYLNPTTIHHFDLYRLEKSEDAFELGIEELFVDGISLIEWPERLGSFLPMDRLNLIFSYSTHLSGTTTTRQIKINGPRSWQSRINNAFQKQKND
;
A
#
# COMPACT_ATOMS: atom_id res chain seq x y z
N MET A 1 -13.63 -4.88 1.04
CA MET A 1 -13.30 -6.32 1.15
C MET A 1 -11.89 -6.52 1.68
N VAL A 2 -11.69 -7.51 2.53
CA VAL A 2 -10.38 -7.82 3.10
C VAL A 2 -10.06 -9.28 2.87
N GLN A 3 -8.85 -9.54 2.38
CA GLN A 3 -8.32 -10.89 2.24
C GLN A 3 -7.01 -10.99 3.01
N SER A 4 -6.84 -12.09 3.74
CA SER A 4 -5.64 -12.31 4.54
C SER A 4 -4.86 -13.50 4.02
N TYR A 5 -3.55 -13.33 3.95
CA TYR A 5 -2.62 -14.36 3.48
C TYR A 5 -1.64 -14.67 4.59
N TYR A 6 -1.62 -15.91 5.01
CA TYR A 6 -0.80 -16.34 6.13
C TYR A 6 0.48 -16.98 5.61
N LEU A 7 1.51 -16.14 5.51
CA LEU A 7 2.84 -16.56 5.11
C LEU A 7 3.68 -16.68 6.37
N ASN A 8 4.16 -17.83 6.68
CA ASN A 8 4.92 -18.04 7.90
C ASN A 8 6.31 -17.39 7.79
N PRO A 9 6.71 -16.43 8.64
CA PRO A 9 5.99 -15.94 9.84
C PRO A 9 5.11 -14.71 9.61
N THR A 10 5.01 -14.20 8.41
CA THR A 10 4.36 -12.91 8.14
C THR A 10 2.94 -13.12 7.63
N THR A 11 2.02 -12.27 8.08
CA THR A 11 0.65 -12.21 7.57
C THR A 11 0.49 -10.94 6.74
N ILE A 12 -0.19 -11.06 5.60
CA ILE A 12 -0.51 -9.92 4.74
C ILE A 12 -2.02 -9.77 4.69
N HIS A 13 -2.51 -8.57 5.01
CA HIS A 13 -3.92 -8.23 4.91
C HIS A 13 -4.10 -7.29 3.73
N HIS A 14 -4.89 -7.69 2.76
CA HIS A 14 -5.15 -6.90 1.56
C HIS A 14 -6.56 -6.31 1.65
N PHE A 15 -6.62 -4.99 1.67
CA PHE A 15 -7.87 -4.23 1.76
C PHE A 15 -8.20 -3.62 0.41
N ASP A 16 -9.36 -3.96 -0.14
CA ASP A 16 -9.91 -3.27 -1.29
C ASP A 16 -11.12 -2.48 -0.83
N LEU A 17 -10.97 -1.17 -0.75
CA LEU A 17 -11.96 -0.28 -0.15
C LEU A 17 -12.78 0.46 -1.20
N TYR A 18 -12.75 0.02 -2.45
CA TYR A 18 -13.41 0.69 -3.54
C TYR A 18 -14.90 0.98 -3.26
N ARG A 19 -15.60 0.02 -2.66
CA ARG A 19 -17.04 0.13 -2.40
C ARG A 19 -17.39 0.69 -1.03
N LEU A 20 -16.40 1.11 -0.26
CA LEU A 20 -16.65 1.68 1.05
C LEU A 20 -17.29 3.05 0.88
N GLU A 21 -18.50 3.23 1.40
CA GLU A 21 -19.22 4.50 1.25
C GLU A 21 -18.81 5.52 2.30
N LYS A 22 -18.66 5.08 3.55
CA LYS A 22 -18.27 5.93 4.67
C LYS A 22 -17.03 5.37 5.34
N SER A 23 -16.14 6.27 5.77
CA SER A 23 -14.93 5.85 6.47
C SER A 23 -15.23 4.98 7.69
N GLU A 24 -16.29 5.31 8.40
CA GLU A 24 -16.69 4.60 9.62
C GLU A 24 -17.04 3.15 9.35
N ASP A 25 -17.52 2.85 8.15
CA ASP A 25 -17.89 1.48 7.78
C ASP A 25 -16.69 0.54 7.78
N ALA A 26 -15.48 1.10 7.71
CA ALA A 26 -14.27 0.31 7.75
C ALA A 26 -14.09 -0.44 9.07
N PHE A 27 -14.66 0.08 10.16
CA PHE A 27 -14.58 -0.59 11.44
C PHE A 27 -15.28 -1.94 11.44
N GLU A 28 -16.31 -2.10 10.63
CA GLU A 28 -16.99 -3.40 10.46
C GLU A 28 -16.07 -4.44 9.81
N LEU A 29 -15.04 -3.97 9.10
CA LEU A 29 -14.05 -4.86 8.52
C LEU A 29 -12.95 -5.26 9.50
N GLY A 30 -12.98 -4.72 10.72
CA GLY A 30 -11.99 -5.02 11.73
C GLY A 30 -10.64 -4.38 11.48
N ILE A 31 -10.60 -3.18 10.85
CA ILE A 31 -9.34 -2.56 10.47
C ILE A 31 -8.42 -2.27 11.63
N GLU A 32 -8.97 -1.93 12.81
CA GLU A 32 -8.15 -1.60 13.97
C GLU A 32 -7.28 -2.78 14.38
N GLU A 33 -7.85 -3.97 14.38
CA GLU A 33 -7.12 -5.17 14.74
C GLU A 33 -6.14 -5.58 13.66
N LEU A 34 -6.56 -5.45 12.39
CA LEU A 34 -5.74 -5.89 11.27
C LEU A 34 -4.53 -4.97 11.03
N PHE A 35 -4.68 -3.68 11.29
CA PHE A 35 -3.59 -2.73 11.08
C PHE A 35 -2.41 -2.94 12.03
N VAL A 36 -2.62 -3.57 13.17
CA VAL A 36 -1.53 -3.86 14.10
C VAL A 36 -0.92 -5.24 13.89
N ASP A 37 -1.40 -5.97 12.90
CA ASP A 37 -0.96 -7.33 12.62
C ASP A 37 -0.35 -7.40 11.21
N GLY A 38 0.92 -7.79 11.13
CA GLY A 38 1.58 -8.05 9.86
C GLY A 38 1.69 -6.84 8.93
N ILE A 39 1.46 -7.08 7.66
CA ILE A 39 1.57 -6.06 6.61
C ILE A 39 0.18 -5.78 6.04
N SER A 40 -0.16 -4.51 5.93
CA SER A 40 -1.42 -4.08 5.31
C SER A 40 -1.15 -3.47 3.93
N LEU A 41 -1.81 -4.02 2.91
CA LEU A 41 -1.84 -3.47 1.56
C LEU A 41 -3.23 -2.90 1.34
N ILE A 42 -3.30 -1.60 1.06
CA ILE A 42 -4.59 -0.91 1.01
C ILE A 42 -4.80 -0.29 -0.36
N GLU A 43 -5.85 -0.72 -1.07
CA GLU A 43 -6.31 -0.10 -2.30
C GLU A 43 -7.45 0.86 -1.98
N TRP A 44 -7.48 2.00 -2.67
CA TRP A 44 -8.43 3.08 -2.45
C TRP A 44 -8.34 3.62 -1.03
N PRO A 45 -7.11 3.97 -0.60
CA PRO A 45 -6.87 4.38 0.80
C PRO A 45 -7.62 5.66 1.18
N GLU A 46 -7.93 6.52 0.22
CA GLU A 46 -8.66 7.76 0.48
C GLU A 46 -10.05 7.51 1.05
N ARG A 47 -10.58 6.29 0.89
CA ARG A 47 -11.87 5.92 1.48
C ARG A 47 -11.82 5.89 3.00
N LEU A 48 -10.63 5.74 3.59
CA LEU A 48 -10.48 5.73 5.03
C LEU A 48 -10.43 7.13 5.65
N GLY A 49 -10.15 8.15 4.84
CA GLY A 49 -10.04 9.51 5.36
C GLY A 49 -9.03 9.60 6.50
N SER A 50 -9.48 10.14 7.64
CA SER A 50 -8.61 10.32 8.80
C SER A 50 -8.24 9.02 9.51
N PHE A 51 -8.88 7.91 9.18
CA PHE A 51 -8.54 6.61 9.77
C PHE A 51 -7.33 5.96 9.11
N LEU A 52 -6.84 6.54 8.03
CA LEU A 52 -5.65 6.02 7.35
C LEU A 52 -4.42 6.23 8.23
N PRO A 53 -3.62 5.18 8.50
CA PRO A 53 -2.45 5.34 9.36
C PRO A 53 -1.47 6.37 8.80
N MET A 54 -0.87 7.17 9.68
CA MET A 54 0.10 8.18 9.27
C MET A 54 1.44 7.58 8.88
N ASP A 55 1.86 6.54 9.58
CA ASP A 55 3.11 5.84 9.24
C ASP A 55 2.82 4.82 8.15
N ARG A 56 2.82 5.31 6.92
CA ARG A 56 2.51 4.47 5.77
C ARG A 56 3.38 4.82 4.59
N LEU A 57 3.48 3.89 3.68
CA LEU A 57 4.13 4.09 2.39
C LEU A 57 3.05 4.23 1.32
N ASN A 58 3.07 5.33 0.57
CA ASN A 58 2.14 5.55 -0.53
C ASN A 58 2.80 5.14 -1.84
N LEU A 59 2.14 4.26 -2.58
CA LEU A 59 2.57 3.87 -3.91
C LEU A 59 1.58 4.45 -4.91
N ILE A 60 2.07 5.38 -5.73
CA ILE A 60 1.22 6.07 -6.70
C ILE A 60 1.59 5.56 -8.08
N PHE A 61 0.63 4.89 -8.71
CA PHE A 61 0.79 4.33 -10.04
C PHE A 61 0.31 5.30 -11.09
N SER A 62 1.06 5.41 -12.16
CA SER A 62 0.66 6.22 -13.30
C SER A 62 1.14 5.59 -14.59
N TYR A 63 0.53 5.99 -15.70
CA TYR A 63 1.00 5.58 -16.99
C TYR A 63 2.24 6.37 -17.35
N SER A 64 3.21 5.69 -18.00
CA SER A 64 4.38 6.39 -18.50
C SER A 64 3.99 7.30 -19.66
N THR A 65 4.49 8.54 -19.65
CA THR A 65 4.21 9.53 -20.69
C THR A 65 5.26 9.53 -21.78
N HIS A 66 5.74 8.37 -22.17
CA HIS A 66 6.74 8.29 -23.22
C HIS A 66 6.18 8.68 -24.58
N LEU A 67 7.03 9.28 -25.40
CA LEU A 67 6.64 9.86 -26.68
C LEU A 67 6.32 8.84 -27.76
N SER A 68 6.54 7.58 -27.52
CA SER A 68 6.33 6.55 -28.53
C SER A 68 4.86 6.19 -28.77
N GLY A 69 3.95 6.71 -27.97
CA GLY A 69 2.51 6.54 -28.19
C GLY A 69 1.95 5.15 -27.93
N THR A 70 2.78 4.14 -27.75
CA THR A 70 2.35 2.76 -27.56
C THR A 70 2.95 2.12 -26.33
N THR A 71 3.05 2.89 -25.26
CA THR A 71 3.70 2.38 -24.07
C THR A 71 2.70 1.60 -23.20
N THR A 72 3.14 0.42 -22.74
CA THR A 72 2.44 -0.36 -21.74
C THR A 72 3.09 -0.24 -20.37
N THR A 73 4.09 0.63 -20.23
CA THR A 73 4.81 0.78 -18.98
C THR A 73 4.04 1.63 -17.98
N ARG A 74 4.29 1.38 -16.73
CA ARG A 74 3.74 2.13 -15.61
C ARG A 74 4.88 2.74 -14.81
N GLN A 75 4.60 3.87 -14.19
CA GLN A 75 5.52 4.49 -13.24
C GLN A 75 4.94 4.33 -11.84
N ILE A 76 5.82 4.17 -10.87
CA ILE A 76 5.43 4.13 -9.47
C ILE A 76 6.19 5.21 -8.74
N LYS A 77 5.45 6.11 -8.10
CA LYS A 77 6.03 7.09 -7.21
C LYS A 77 5.83 6.62 -5.78
N ILE A 78 6.91 6.58 -5.02
CA ILE A 78 6.88 6.07 -3.65
C ILE A 78 7.09 7.23 -2.71
N ASN A 79 6.10 7.50 -1.86
CA ASN A 79 6.14 8.56 -0.86
C ASN A 79 5.94 7.97 0.53
N GLY A 80 6.73 8.44 1.49
CA GLY A 80 6.57 8.00 2.87
C GLY A 80 7.38 8.84 3.83
N PRO A 81 7.21 8.62 5.13
CA PRO A 81 8.00 9.30 6.15
C PRO A 81 9.44 8.84 6.13
N ARG A 82 10.32 9.57 6.82
CA ARG A 82 11.74 9.26 6.89
C ARG A 82 12.01 7.85 7.44
N SER A 83 11.11 7.37 8.28
CA SER A 83 11.24 6.01 8.84
C SER A 83 11.30 4.94 7.76
N TRP A 84 10.72 5.21 6.59
CA TRP A 84 10.71 4.28 5.48
C TRP A 84 11.90 4.46 4.52
N GLN A 85 12.54 5.63 4.54
CA GLN A 85 13.53 5.98 3.51
C GLN A 85 14.72 5.01 3.48
N SER A 86 15.33 4.75 4.64
CA SER A 86 16.47 3.84 4.68
C SER A 86 16.07 2.41 4.37
N ARG A 87 14.88 2.00 4.78
CA ARG A 87 14.37 0.66 4.47
C ARG A 87 14.21 0.47 2.96
N ILE A 88 13.63 1.47 2.29
CA ILE A 88 13.45 1.43 0.83
C ILE A 88 14.79 1.45 0.13
N ASN A 89 15.69 2.34 0.53
CA ASN A 89 17.01 2.43 -0.08
C ASN A 89 17.78 1.13 0.07
N ASN A 90 17.73 0.51 1.23
CA ASN A 90 18.41 -0.75 1.47
C ASN A 90 17.82 -1.87 0.61
N ALA A 91 16.50 -1.90 0.43
CA ALA A 91 15.84 -2.90 -0.38
C ALA A 91 16.29 -2.81 -1.84
N PHE A 92 16.35 -1.61 -2.40
CA PHE A 92 16.80 -1.42 -3.78
C PHE A 92 18.29 -1.67 -3.94
N GLN A 93 19.08 -1.30 -2.95
CA GLN A 93 20.52 -1.55 -2.96
C GLN A 93 20.81 -3.06 -2.95
N LYS A 94 20.12 -3.80 -2.13
CA LYS A 94 20.25 -5.25 -2.05
C LYS A 94 19.90 -5.91 -3.39
N GLN A 95 18.88 -5.41 -4.07
CA GLN A 95 18.46 -5.93 -5.35
C GLN A 95 19.52 -5.70 -6.44
N LYS A 96 20.22 -4.55 -6.39
CA LYS A 96 21.30 -4.26 -7.34
C LYS A 96 22.51 -5.16 -7.16
N ASN A 97 22.73 -5.64 -5.95
CA ASN A 97 23.90 -6.48 -5.62
C ASN A 97 23.64 -7.97 -5.82
N ASP A 98 22.41 -8.32 -6.09
CA ASP A 98 22.02 -9.68 -6.42
C ASP A 98 22.13 -9.89 -7.93
#